data_180d8c64a18ae4b37cd843ed250a8e0b
#
_entry.id   180d8c64a18ae4b37cd843ed250a8e0b
#
_cell.length_a   1.000
_cell.length_b   1.000
_cell.length_c   1.000
_cell.angle_alpha   90.00
_cell.angle_beta   90.00
_cell.angle_gamma   90.00
#
_symmetry.space_group_name_H-M   'P 1'
#
loop_
_entity.id
_entity.type
_entity.pdbx_description
1 polymer ?
#
loop_
_entity_poly.entity_id
_entity_poly.type
_entity_poly.pdbx_seq_one_letter_code
_entity_poly.pdbx_strand_id
1 'polypeptide(L)'
;MYIFLALPILTGCKEKKSTGAMGGVPTPEISVTKPIVENITLTKDYPGYLTTEKTVNLVARVNGTLQSTSYVAGGRVKQGQLLFVIEPTLYKDQVEQAEAELKTAQAQLEYARNNYSRMKEAVKSDAVSQIQVLQAESSVKEGIAAVSNAEAALSTACTNLGYCYVRAPFDGTISKATVDIGSYVGGSLQPVTLATIYKDNQMYAYFNVADNQWLAMTMDTQQLPTDLPKKIMVQLGKGGTESYPATLDYLSPNVDVNTGTLMVRANFDNPKGILKSGLYVSITLPYGEAKNAVLVKEGSIGTDQLGKYLYVVNDSNIVHYRHIEIGQLVDGTLRQVLGGLSPQEQYVTELSLIHISEPTR
;
A
#
# COMPACT_ATOMS: atom_id res chain seq x y z
N MET A 1 31.92 64.12 62.85
CA MET A 1 31.55 65.07 63.97
C MET A 1 30.04 64.90 64.16
N TYR A 2 29.68 64.67 65.38
CA TYR A 2 28.36 64.42 66.01
C TYR A 2 27.83 62.99 65.99
N ILE A 3 28.14 62.33 67.00
CA ILE A 3 27.55 61.36 67.90
C ILE A 3 26.19 61.84 68.43
N PHE A 4 25.16 60.94 68.31
CA PHE A 4 24.09 60.97 69.30
C PHE A 4 23.67 59.55 69.66
N LEU A 5 23.88 59.27 70.89
CA LEU A 5 23.57 58.09 71.70
C LEU A 5 22.10 58.21 72.14
N ALA A 6 21.29 57.13 72.02
CA ALA A 6 20.03 57.02 72.77
C ALA A 6 19.70 55.59 73.13
N LEU A 7 19.51 55.38 74.35
CA LEU A 7 19.31 54.29 75.29
C LEU A 7 17.99 53.48 75.04
N PRO A 8 17.94 52.24 75.47
CA PRO A 8 16.80 51.34 75.22
C PRO A 8 15.70 51.49 76.28
N ILE A 9 14.43 51.38 75.81
CA ILE A 9 13.27 51.19 76.68
C ILE A 9 12.83 49.78 76.63
N LEU A 10 13.03 49.00 77.68
CA LEU A 10 12.47 47.72 77.99
C LEU A 10 10.99 47.87 78.33
N THR A 11 10.08 47.37 77.46
CA THR A 11 8.70 47.11 77.85
C THR A 11 8.43 45.63 77.72
N GLY A 12 8.27 44.94 78.82
CA GLY A 12 7.86 43.59 78.96
C GLY A 12 6.44 43.38 78.39
N CYS A 13 6.29 42.48 77.41
CA CYS A 13 5.01 41.98 77.02
C CYS A 13 4.80 40.55 77.52
N LYS A 14 3.77 40.42 78.28
CA LYS A 14 3.19 39.26 78.92
C LYS A 14 2.88 38.19 77.91
N GLU A 15 3.44 36.97 78.01
CA GLU A 15 3.07 35.80 77.27
C GLU A 15 1.60 35.43 77.46
N LYS A 16 0.79 35.58 76.41
CA LYS A 16 -0.50 34.95 76.32
C LYS A 16 -0.22 33.59 75.70
N LYS A 17 -0.35 32.49 76.46
CA LYS A 17 -0.53 31.13 75.93
C LYS A 17 -1.75 31.13 75.08
N SER A 18 -1.57 31.18 73.74
CA SER A 18 -2.62 30.76 72.76
C SER A 18 -2.52 29.23 72.62
N THR A 19 -3.49 28.54 73.17
CA THR A 19 -3.85 27.19 72.77
C THR A 19 -4.33 27.24 71.32
N GLY A 20 -3.38 27.23 70.38
CA GLY A 20 -3.65 27.03 68.97
C GLY A 20 -4.12 25.58 68.78
N ALA A 21 -5.41 25.39 68.51
CA ALA A 21 -5.89 24.16 67.92
C ALA A 21 -5.04 23.90 66.67
N MET A 22 -4.34 22.78 66.61
CA MET A 22 -3.79 22.24 65.38
C MET A 22 -4.97 22.04 64.43
N GLY A 23 -5.17 23.02 63.54
CA GLY A 23 -6.01 22.80 62.36
C GLY A 23 -5.38 21.67 61.56
N GLY A 24 -6.02 20.52 61.57
CA GLY A 24 -5.63 19.39 60.73
C GLY A 24 -5.52 19.90 59.29
N VAL A 25 -4.38 19.66 58.68
CA VAL A 25 -4.21 19.85 57.22
C VAL A 25 -5.34 19.07 56.61
N PRO A 26 -6.23 19.67 55.79
CA PRO A 26 -7.31 18.91 55.13
C PRO A 26 -6.67 17.75 54.38
N THR A 27 -7.11 16.57 54.72
CA THR A 27 -6.68 15.35 53.98
C THR A 27 -7.05 15.54 52.52
N PRO A 28 -6.12 15.41 51.59
CA PRO A 28 -6.40 15.60 50.18
C PRO A 28 -7.43 14.56 49.71
N GLU A 29 -8.50 15.03 49.08
CA GLU A 29 -9.48 14.13 48.42
C GLU A 29 -8.82 13.61 47.13
N ILE A 30 -8.77 12.31 47.01
CA ILE A 30 -8.26 11.62 45.83
C ILE A 30 -9.38 10.85 45.15
N SER A 31 -9.47 10.91 43.82
CA SER A 31 -10.42 10.14 43.03
C SER A 31 -9.89 8.73 42.83
N VAL A 32 -10.68 7.74 43.19
CA VAL A 32 -10.34 6.32 43.03
C VAL A 32 -11.39 5.62 42.17
N THR A 33 -10.95 4.62 41.40
CA THR A 33 -11.85 3.77 40.60
C THR A 33 -11.33 2.33 40.56
N LYS A 34 -12.19 1.41 40.16
CA LYS A 34 -11.80 0.03 39.85
C LYS A 34 -11.31 -0.06 38.41
N PRO A 35 -10.39 -0.94 38.09
CA PRO A 35 -10.02 -1.23 36.70
C PRO A 35 -11.22 -1.77 35.92
N ILE A 36 -11.26 -1.50 34.65
CA ILE A 36 -12.22 -2.07 33.71
C ILE A 36 -11.71 -3.45 33.31
N VAL A 37 -12.60 -4.43 33.28
CA VAL A 37 -12.25 -5.81 32.86
C VAL A 37 -13.07 -6.14 31.62
N GLU A 38 -12.38 -6.27 30.49
CA GLU A 38 -13.02 -6.60 29.23
C GLU A 38 -12.10 -7.42 28.33
N ASN A 39 -12.70 -8.03 27.30
CA ASN A 39 -11.93 -8.72 26.28
C ASN A 39 -11.42 -7.71 25.27
N ILE A 40 -10.11 -7.71 25.02
CA ILE A 40 -9.49 -6.80 24.06
C ILE A 40 -8.79 -7.57 22.94
N THR A 41 -8.82 -7.02 21.75
CA THR A 41 -8.02 -7.50 20.63
C THR A 41 -6.59 -6.99 20.77
N LEU A 42 -5.64 -7.92 20.79
CA LEU A 42 -4.23 -7.57 20.78
C LEU A 42 -3.81 -7.18 19.36
N THR A 43 -3.25 -5.99 19.22
CA THR A 43 -2.83 -5.45 17.94
C THR A 43 -1.36 -5.07 17.95
N LYS A 44 -0.74 -5.11 16.77
CA LYS A 44 0.62 -4.65 16.56
C LYS A 44 0.72 -3.84 15.29
N ASP A 45 1.49 -2.74 15.36
CA ASP A 45 1.72 -1.87 14.22
C ASP A 45 2.98 -2.29 13.46
N TYR A 46 2.83 -2.37 12.14
CA TYR A 46 3.91 -2.67 11.21
C TYR A 46 4.11 -1.51 10.24
N PRO A 47 5.37 -1.08 10.05
CA PRO A 47 5.67 -0.10 9.02
C PRO A 47 5.52 -0.71 7.64
N GLY A 48 4.96 0.05 6.71
CA GLY A 48 4.76 -0.39 5.35
C GLY A 48 4.76 0.76 4.35
N TYR A 49 4.56 0.42 3.09
CA TYR A 49 4.47 1.39 2.01
C TYR A 49 3.34 1.02 1.05
N LEU A 50 2.78 2.04 0.43
CA LEU A 50 1.71 1.87 -0.55
C LEU A 50 2.28 1.65 -1.96
N THR A 51 1.58 0.81 -2.72
CA THR A 51 1.75 0.70 -4.17
C THR A 51 0.38 0.72 -4.84
N THR A 52 0.35 1.03 -6.11
CA THR A 52 -0.87 0.91 -6.92
C THR A 52 -1.10 -0.55 -7.33
N GLU A 53 -2.34 -0.90 -7.66
CA GLU A 53 -2.70 -2.25 -8.13
C GLU A 53 -1.84 -2.68 -9.34
N LYS A 54 -1.65 -1.77 -10.30
CA LYS A 54 -0.81 -1.99 -11.47
C LYS A 54 -0.05 -0.72 -11.83
N THR A 55 1.19 -0.89 -12.25
CA THR A 55 2.02 0.18 -12.81
C THR A 55 2.59 -0.31 -14.13
N VAL A 56 2.38 0.45 -15.20
CA VAL A 56 2.89 0.09 -16.53
C VAL A 56 3.63 1.28 -17.14
N ASN A 57 4.86 1.04 -17.55
CA ASN A 57 5.63 1.96 -18.34
C ASN A 57 5.20 1.84 -19.81
N LEU A 58 4.66 2.90 -20.36
CA LEU A 58 4.39 3.02 -21.79
C LEU A 58 5.70 3.23 -22.53
N VAL A 59 6.03 2.32 -23.41
CA VAL A 59 7.27 2.37 -24.21
C VAL A 59 6.95 2.52 -25.67
N ALA A 60 7.83 3.20 -26.41
CA ALA A 60 7.79 3.23 -27.85
C ALA A 60 8.16 1.83 -28.40
N ARG A 61 7.28 1.26 -29.23
CA ARG A 61 7.49 -0.05 -29.88
C ARG A 61 7.97 0.06 -31.31
N VAL A 62 7.89 1.26 -31.88
CA VAL A 62 8.33 1.60 -33.22
C VAL A 62 9.23 2.81 -33.15
N ASN A 63 10.06 2.97 -34.19
CA ASN A 63 11.00 4.07 -34.32
C ASN A 63 10.31 5.24 -35.03
N GLY A 64 10.54 6.47 -34.59
CA GLY A 64 9.98 7.65 -35.23
C GLY A 64 10.06 8.88 -34.35
N THR A 65 9.58 9.99 -34.85
CA THR A 65 9.50 11.26 -34.10
C THR A 65 8.18 11.32 -33.33
N LEU A 66 8.21 11.71 -32.04
CA LEU A 66 6.99 11.95 -31.28
C LEU A 66 6.25 13.16 -31.83
N GLN A 67 5.08 12.93 -32.44
CA GLN A 67 4.32 13.96 -33.11
C GLN A 67 3.36 14.72 -32.20
N SER A 68 2.72 14.02 -31.26
CA SER A 68 1.77 14.65 -30.35
C SER A 68 1.58 13.86 -29.05
N THR A 69 1.12 14.60 -28.02
CA THR A 69 0.70 14.08 -26.73
C THR A 69 -0.74 14.54 -26.46
N SER A 70 -1.65 13.60 -26.18
CA SER A 70 -3.11 13.86 -26.11
C SER A 70 -3.68 13.60 -24.71
N TYR A 71 -2.98 14.04 -23.67
CA TYR A 71 -3.44 13.92 -22.26
C TYR A 71 -2.88 15.06 -21.41
N VAL A 72 -3.43 15.22 -20.20
CA VAL A 72 -2.91 16.16 -19.19
C VAL A 72 -2.05 15.39 -18.21
N ALA A 73 -0.82 15.86 -17.98
CA ALA A 73 0.10 15.25 -17.03
C ALA A 73 -0.50 15.19 -15.61
N GLY A 74 -0.43 14.03 -14.95
CA GLY A 74 -1.08 13.78 -13.66
C GLY A 74 -2.60 13.57 -13.74
N GLY A 75 -3.19 13.66 -14.93
CA GLY A 75 -4.63 13.46 -15.15
C GLY A 75 -5.04 11.99 -15.20
N ARG A 76 -6.36 11.77 -15.12
CA ARG A 76 -6.94 10.44 -15.33
C ARG A 76 -7.13 10.14 -16.81
N VAL A 77 -6.83 8.92 -17.19
CA VAL A 77 -7.00 8.40 -18.55
C VAL A 77 -7.88 7.15 -18.53
N LYS A 78 -8.60 6.92 -19.63
CA LYS A 78 -9.45 5.74 -19.81
C LYS A 78 -8.75 4.69 -20.67
N GLN A 79 -9.07 3.43 -20.46
CA GLN A 79 -8.60 2.33 -21.30
C GLN A 79 -8.91 2.61 -22.79
N GLY A 80 -7.92 2.39 -23.66
CA GLY A 80 -8.03 2.66 -25.08
C GLY A 80 -7.86 4.13 -25.50
N GLN A 81 -7.83 5.08 -24.55
CA GLN A 81 -7.58 6.49 -24.84
C GLN A 81 -6.23 6.69 -25.54
N LEU A 82 -6.21 7.44 -26.63
CA LEU A 82 -4.99 7.80 -27.34
C LEU A 82 -4.16 8.75 -26.47
N LEU A 83 -2.89 8.43 -26.29
CA LEU A 83 -1.98 9.19 -25.41
C LEU A 83 -0.85 9.86 -26.19
N PHE A 84 -0.23 9.09 -27.09
CA PHE A 84 0.87 9.57 -27.91
C PHE A 84 0.69 9.14 -29.35
N VAL A 85 1.18 9.95 -30.28
CA VAL A 85 1.29 9.63 -31.68
C VAL A 85 2.75 9.75 -32.08
N ILE A 86 3.33 8.62 -32.50
CA ILE A 86 4.62 8.56 -33.16
C ILE A 86 4.37 8.71 -34.67
N GLU A 87 5.21 9.43 -35.39
CA GLU A 87 5.03 9.73 -36.79
C GLU A 87 4.65 8.50 -37.63
N PRO A 88 3.42 8.45 -38.18
CA PRO A 88 2.91 7.23 -38.80
C PRO A 88 3.15 7.15 -40.31
N THR A 89 3.76 8.19 -40.93
CA THR A 89 3.83 8.32 -42.40
C THR A 89 4.50 7.12 -43.04
N LEU A 90 5.71 6.77 -42.61
CA LEU A 90 6.45 5.61 -43.12
C LEU A 90 5.67 4.29 -42.95
N TYR A 91 4.98 4.12 -41.85
CA TYR A 91 4.23 2.91 -41.54
C TYR A 91 2.93 2.81 -42.36
N LYS A 92 2.32 3.94 -42.71
CA LYS A 92 1.19 4.00 -43.66
C LYS A 92 1.63 3.55 -45.07
N ASP A 93 2.79 4.07 -45.52
CA ASP A 93 3.35 3.72 -46.81
C ASP A 93 3.68 2.20 -46.88
N GLN A 94 4.20 1.63 -45.79
CA GLN A 94 4.44 0.19 -45.68
C GLN A 94 3.14 -0.66 -45.75
N VAL A 95 2.06 -0.18 -45.15
CA VAL A 95 0.75 -0.84 -45.25
C VAL A 95 0.26 -0.78 -46.69
N GLU A 96 0.31 0.38 -47.36
CA GLU A 96 -0.11 0.51 -48.75
C GLU A 96 0.70 -0.38 -49.69
N GLN A 97 2.02 -0.45 -49.47
CA GLN A 97 2.89 -1.39 -50.22
C GLN A 97 2.48 -2.84 -50.02
N ALA A 98 2.27 -3.28 -48.77
CA ALA A 98 1.88 -4.67 -48.48
C ALA A 98 0.48 -5.01 -49.04
N GLU A 99 -0.46 -4.03 -49.05
CA GLU A 99 -1.75 -4.20 -49.72
C GLU A 99 -1.61 -4.40 -51.23
N ALA A 100 -0.72 -3.67 -51.87
CA ALA A 100 -0.46 -3.83 -53.32
C ALA A 100 0.18 -5.17 -53.61
N GLU A 101 1.11 -5.66 -52.79
CA GLU A 101 1.71 -6.99 -52.90
C GLU A 101 0.67 -8.11 -52.75
N LEU A 102 -0.25 -7.98 -51.78
CA LEU A 102 -1.35 -8.91 -51.57
C LEU A 102 -2.28 -8.99 -52.80
N LYS A 103 -2.67 -7.83 -53.35
CA LYS A 103 -3.48 -7.76 -54.58
C LYS A 103 -2.79 -8.47 -55.77
N THR A 104 -1.46 -8.27 -55.88
CA THR A 104 -0.66 -8.94 -56.94
C THR A 104 -0.65 -10.46 -56.76
N ALA A 105 -0.42 -10.95 -55.53
CA ALA A 105 -0.44 -12.37 -55.22
C ALA A 105 -1.83 -13.01 -55.47
N GLN A 106 -2.91 -12.30 -55.13
CA GLN A 106 -4.28 -12.72 -55.37
C GLN A 106 -4.58 -12.85 -56.89
N ALA A 107 -4.16 -11.88 -57.70
CA ALA A 107 -4.33 -11.92 -59.12
C ALA A 107 -3.54 -13.09 -59.76
N GLN A 108 -2.33 -13.35 -59.29
CA GLN A 108 -1.52 -14.50 -59.73
C GLN A 108 -2.18 -15.84 -59.38
N LEU A 109 -2.74 -15.98 -58.18
CA LEU A 109 -3.47 -17.17 -57.76
C LEU A 109 -4.74 -17.36 -58.59
N GLU A 110 -5.47 -16.31 -58.91
CA GLU A 110 -6.66 -16.36 -59.76
C GLU A 110 -6.27 -16.85 -61.17
N TYR A 111 -5.22 -16.31 -61.74
CA TYR A 111 -4.68 -16.80 -63.02
C TYR A 111 -4.30 -18.28 -62.93
N ALA A 112 -3.57 -18.72 -61.91
CA ALA A 112 -3.19 -20.12 -61.74
C ALA A 112 -4.43 -21.04 -61.60
N ARG A 113 -5.44 -20.65 -60.83
CA ARG A 113 -6.70 -21.38 -60.69
C ARG A 113 -7.46 -21.50 -62.00
N ASN A 114 -7.55 -20.42 -62.77
CA ASN A 114 -8.18 -20.41 -64.06
C ASN A 114 -7.45 -21.31 -65.10
N ASN A 115 -6.12 -21.24 -65.05
CA ASN A 115 -5.27 -22.12 -65.89
C ASN A 115 -5.46 -23.60 -65.54
N TYR A 116 -5.37 -23.94 -64.23
CA TYR A 116 -5.58 -25.29 -63.72
C TYR A 116 -6.95 -25.82 -64.13
N SER A 117 -8.02 -25.03 -64.00
CA SER A 117 -9.40 -25.42 -64.43
C SER A 117 -9.46 -25.73 -65.89
N ARG A 118 -8.83 -24.91 -66.76
CA ARG A 118 -8.76 -25.17 -68.20
C ARG A 118 -7.98 -26.46 -68.57
N MET A 119 -6.82 -26.68 -67.93
CA MET A 119 -6.00 -27.88 -68.13
C MET A 119 -6.73 -29.15 -67.67
N LYS A 120 -7.43 -29.06 -66.54
CA LYS A 120 -8.27 -30.16 -66.03
C LYS A 120 -9.44 -30.54 -66.98
N GLU A 121 -9.97 -29.56 -67.66
CA GLU A 121 -11.01 -29.84 -68.68
C GLU A 121 -10.40 -30.40 -69.97
N ALA A 122 -9.27 -29.85 -70.45
CA ALA A 122 -8.60 -30.25 -71.65
C ALA A 122 -8.05 -31.70 -71.61
N VAL A 123 -7.64 -32.17 -70.38
CA VAL A 123 -7.16 -33.58 -70.26
C VAL A 123 -8.25 -34.61 -70.50
N LYS A 124 -9.53 -34.27 -70.32
CA LYS A 124 -10.65 -35.15 -70.59
C LYS A 124 -10.82 -35.48 -72.07
N SER A 125 -10.29 -34.62 -72.94
CA SER A 125 -10.30 -34.79 -74.43
C SER A 125 -8.91 -35.16 -74.97
N ASP A 126 -7.99 -35.65 -74.11
CA ASP A 126 -6.61 -36.02 -74.47
C ASP A 126 -5.79 -34.85 -75.12
N ALA A 127 -6.25 -33.62 -74.99
CA ALA A 127 -5.60 -32.44 -75.59
C ALA A 127 -4.34 -31.98 -74.84
N VAL A 128 -4.16 -32.40 -73.56
CA VAL A 128 -3.00 -32.08 -72.71
C VAL A 128 -2.58 -33.30 -71.88
N SER A 129 -1.29 -33.37 -71.50
CA SER A 129 -0.79 -34.48 -70.70
C SER A 129 -1.14 -34.30 -69.17
N GLN A 130 -1.24 -35.44 -68.46
CA GLN A 130 -1.46 -35.41 -67.01
C GLN A 130 -0.36 -34.66 -66.27
N ILE A 131 0.88 -34.64 -66.76
CA ILE A 131 2.01 -33.89 -66.20
C ILE A 131 1.72 -32.37 -66.23
N GLN A 132 1.09 -31.86 -67.31
CA GLN A 132 0.74 -30.44 -67.40
C GLN A 132 -0.38 -30.07 -66.44
N VAL A 133 -1.32 -30.98 -66.15
CA VAL A 133 -2.35 -30.74 -65.11
C VAL A 133 -1.72 -30.71 -63.72
N LEU A 134 -0.81 -31.65 -63.39
CA LEU A 134 -0.07 -31.65 -62.11
C LEU A 134 0.80 -30.37 -61.92
N GLN A 135 1.41 -29.91 -63.00
CA GLN A 135 2.17 -28.67 -62.99
C GLN A 135 1.29 -27.44 -62.72
N ALA A 136 0.10 -27.39 -63.36
CA ALA A 136 -0.86 -26.32 -63.10
C ALA A 136 -1.43 -26.39 -61.68
N GLU A 137 -1.66 -27.60 -61.12
CA GLU A 137 -2.06 -27.79 -59.75
C GLU A 137 -0.96 -27.28 -58.76
N SER A 138 0.29 -27.59 -59.04
CA SER A 138 1.43 -27.08 -58.22
C SER A 138 1.49 -25.56 -58.25
N SER A 139 1.26 -24.91 -59.40
CA SER A 139 1.20 -23.45 -59.51
C SER A 139 0.05 -22.85 -58.69
N VAL A 140 -1.09 -23.54 -58.58
CA VAL A 140 -2.16 -23.10 -57.65
C VAL A 140 -1.71 -23.17 -56.20
N LYS A 141 -1.03 -24.27 -55.81
CA LYS A 141 -0.49 -24.40 -54.42
C LYS A 141 0.55 -23.33 -54.12
N GLU A 142 1.43 -23.03 -55.06
CA GLU A 142 2.42 -21.94 -54.97
C GLU A 142 1.72 -20.57 -54.83
N GLY A 143 0.65 -20.31 -55.62
CA GLY A 143 -0.14 -19.11 -55.53
C GLY A 143 -0.85 -18.95 -54.18
N ILE A 144 -1.38 -20.04 -53.63
CA ILE A 144 -1.97 -20.04 -52.27
C ILE A 144 -0.94 -19.66 -51.22
N ALA A 145 0.25 -20.25 -51.31
CA ALA A 145 1.34 -19.90 -50.37
C ALA A 145 1.79 -18.47 -50.52
N ALA A 146 1.85 -17.93 -51.77
CA ALA A 146 2.20 -16.52 -52.02
C ALA A 146 1.18 -15.54 -51.42
N VAL A 147 -0.13 -15.84 -51.54
CA VAL A 147 -1.19 -15.03 -50.90
C VAL A 147 -1.06 -15.06 -49.37
N SER A 148 -0.85 -16.24 -48.78
CA SER A 148 -0.67 -16.35 -47.32
C SER A 148 0.55 -15.57 -46.82
N ASN A 149 1.65 -15.55 -47.55
CA ASN A 149 2.84 -14.77 -47.21
C ASN A 149 2.54 -13.27 -47.30
N ALA A 150 1.83 -12.80 -48.33
CA ALA A 150 1.47 -11.40 -48.49
C ALA A 150 0.47 -10.94 -47.40
N GLU A 151 -0.48 -11.81 -47.01
CA GLU A 151 -1.39 -11.53 -45.87
C GLU A 151 -0.61 -11.38 -44.55
N ALA A 152 0.37 -12.22 -44.29
CA ALA A 152 1.22 -12.12 -43.10
C ALA A 152 2.04 -10.83 -43.12
N ALA A 153 2.59 -10.42 -44.26
CA ALA A 153 3.32 -9.17 -44.43
C ALA A 153 2.41 -7.97 -44.17
N LEU A 154 1.21 -7.94 -44.70
CA LEU A 154 0.21 -6.89 -44.47
C LEU A 154 -0.16 -6.81 -42.97
N SER A 155 -0.42 -7.94 -42.34
CA SER A 155 -0.72 -8.02 -40.90
C SER A 155 0.39 -7.42 -40.08
N THR A 156 1.66 -7.68 -40.40
CA THR A 156 2.83 -7.09 -39.75
C THR A 156 2.90 -5.58 -39.95
N ALA A 157 2.69 -5.07 -41.15
CA ALA A 157 2.68 -3.66 -41.46
C ALA A 157 1.55 -2.92 -40.70
N CYS A 158 0.35 -3.47 -40.66
CA CYS A 158 -0.78 -2.94 -39.89
C CYS A 158 -0.49 -2.93 -38.39
N THR A 159 0.17 -3.95 -37.87
CA THR A 159 0.57 -4.01 -36.43
C THR A 159 1.56 -2.90 -36.11
N ASN A 160 2.57 -2.70 -36.95
CA ASN A 160 3.55 -1.63 -36.77
C ASN A 160 2.91 -0.23 -36.86
N LEU A 161 1.99 -0.02 -37.79
CA LEU A 161 1.19 1.22 -37.85
C LEU A 161 0.37 1.40 -36.58
N GLY A 162 -0.21 0.34 -36.04
CA GLY A 162 -0.95 0.34 -34.78
C GLY A 162 -0.08 0.81 -33.60
N TYR A 163 1.19 0.43 -33.58
CA TYR A 163 2.14 0.86 -32.54
C TYR A 163 2.53 2.34 -32.59
N CYS A 164 2.28 3.02 -33.72
CA CYS A 164 2.43 4.48 -33.80
C CYS A 164 1.42 5.21 -32.90
N TYR A 165 0.29 4.59 -32.58
CA TYR A 165 -0.79 5.16 -31.76
C TYR A 165 -0.77 4.53 -30.37
N VAL A 166 -0.01 5.11 -29.45
CA VAL A 166 0.13 4.58 -28.09
C VAL A 166 -1.12 4.92 -27.26
N ARG A 167 -1.79 3.88 -26.78
CA ARG A 167 -3.05 3.97 -26.03
C ARG A 167 -2.89 3.46 -24.60
N ALA A 168 -3.78 3.94 -23.71
CA ALA A 168 -3.83 3.49 -22.33
C ALA A 168 -4.27 2.01 -22.24
N PRO A 169 -3.52 1.14 -21.54
CA PRO A 169 -3.87 -0.28 -21.40
C PRO A 169 -5.02 -0.52 -20.39
N PHE A 170 -5.26 0.41 -19.47
CA PHE A 170 -6.32 0.39 -18.45
C PHE A 170 -6.63 1.80 -17.97
N ASP A 171 -7.72 1.93 -17.20
CA ASP A 171 -8.10 3.19 -16.54
C ASP A 171 -7.14 3.50 -15.39
N GLY A 172 -6.65 4.75 -15.28
CA GLY A 172 -5.72 5.11 -14.23
C GLY A 172 -5.23 6.55 -14.31
N THR A 173 -4.22 6.87 -13.52
CA THR A 173 -3.55 8.18 -13.52
C THR A 173 -2.24 8.07 -14.29
N ILE A 174 -1.99 9.00 -15.22
CA ILE A 174 -0.77 9.01 -16.04
C ILE A 174 0.25 10.04 -15.50
N SER A 175 1.53 9.68 -15.54
CA SER A 175 2.62 10.61 -15.20
C SER A 175 2.80 11.69 -16.27
N LYS A 176 3.71 12.63 -16.01
CA LYS A 176 4.23 13.50 -17.08
C LYS A 176 4.94 12.67 -18.15
N ALA A 177 4.96 13.15 -19.38
CA ALA A 177 5.81 12.58 -20.43
C ALA A 177 7.29 12.69 -20.04
N THR A 178 8.07 11.67 -20.38
CA THR A 178 9.53 11.63 -20.17
C THR A 178 10.30 12.15 -21.38
N VAL A 179 9.62 12.31 -22.51
CA VAL A 179 10.16 12.82 -23.76
C VAL A 179 9.26 13.93 -24.31
N ASP A 180 9.84 14.90 -24.96
CA ASP A 180 9.12 16.04 -25.53
C ASP A 180 8.69 15.77 -26.98
N ILE A 181 7.64 16.47 -27.44
CA ILE A 181 7.21 16.45 -28.84
C ILE A 181 8.36 16.91 -29.73
N GLY A 182 8.57 16.21 -30.84
CA GLY A 182 9.70 16.42 -31.74
C GLY A 182 10.92 15.55 -31.44
N SER A 183 10.96 14.87 -30.29
CA SER A 183 12.03 13.95 -29.97
C SER A 183 11.91 12.66 -30.76
N TYR A 184 13.03 12.12 -31.20
CA TYR A 184 13.08 10.79 -31.80
C TYR A 184 12.96 9.73 -30.72
N VAL A 185 12.00 8.82 -30.85
CA VAL A 185 11.71 7.72 -29.94
C VAL A 185 11.88 6.39 -30.66
N GLY A 186 12.10 5.35 -29.91
CA GLY A 186 12.29 4.02 -30.44
C GLY A 186 13.58 3.43 -29.89
N GLY A 187 13.91 2.24 -30.30
CA GLY A 187 15.13 1.59 -29.89
C GLY A 187 14.98 0.07 -29.93
N SER A 188 15.76 -0.52 -30.80
CA SER A 188 15.87 -1.97 -30.90
C SER A 188 16.58 -2.56 -29.68
N LEU A 189 17.43 -1.78 -28.99
CA LEU A 189 18.27 -2.22 -27.87
C LEU A 189 17.73 -1.80 -26.50
N GLN A 190 17.15 -0.60 -26.38
CA GLN A 190 16.51 -0.15 -25.15
C GLN A 190 15.25 0.66 -25.48
N PRO A 191 14.06 0.13 -25.18
CA PRO A 191 12.80 0.86 -25.43
C PRO A 191 12.75 2.15 -24.63
N VAL A 192 12.42 3.27 -25.31
CA VAL A 192 12.24 4.56 -24.66
C VAL A 192 10.91 4.58 -23.94
N THR A 193 10.93 4.83 -22.63
CA THR A 193 9.71 5.06 -21.84
C THR A 193 9.14 6.43 -22.19
N LEU A 194 7.84 6.46 -22.51
CA LEU A 194 7.12 7.70 -22.85
C LEU A 194 6.43 8.30 -21.63
N ALA A 195 5.79 7.47 -20.83
CA ALA A 195 5.11 7.82 -19.57
C ALA A 195 4.83 6.56 -18.77
N THR A 196 4.40 6.74 -17.51
CA THR A 196 3.95 5.64 -16.64
C THR A 196 2.48 5.83 -16.30
N ILE A 197 1.68 4.76 -16.40
CA ILE A 197 0.29 4.73 -15.95
C ILE A 197 0.19 3.92 -14.68
N TYR A 198 -0.56 4.48 -13.71
CA TYR A 198 -0.83 3.90 -12.40
C TYR A 198 -2.32 3.58 -12.30
N LYS A 199 -2.67 2.31 -12.04
CA LYS A 199 -4.03 1.91 -11.69
C LYS A 199 -4.22 2.14 -10.19
N ASP A 200 -4.67 3.33 -9.82
CA ASP A 200 -4.69 3.86 -8.46
C ASP A 200 -6.08 3.84 -7.80
N ASN A 201 -7.07 3.18 -8.38
CA ASN A 201 -8.40 3.01 -7.78
C ASN A 201 -8.36 2.11 -6.54
N GLN A 202 -7.49 1.11 -6.57
CA GLN A 202 -7.15 0.25 -5.43
C GLN A 202 -5.66 0.40 -5.12
N MET A 203 -5.34 0.31 -3.84
CA MET A 203 -3.98 0.40 -3.33
C MET A 203 -3.61 -0.87 -2.60
N TYR A 204 -2.36 -1.22 -2.69
CA TYR A 204 -1.74 -2.27 -1.90
C TYR A 204 -0.82 -1.67 -0.85
N ALA A 205 -0.97 -2.12 0.39
CA ALA A 205 -0.03 -1.85 1.47
C ALA A 205 0.86 -3.08 1.67
N TYR A 206 2.16 -2.93 1.44
CA TYR A 206 3.15 -3.97 1.71
C TYR A 206 3.83 -3.70 3.04
N PHE A 207 3.94 -4.72 3.85
CA PHE A 207 4.65 -4.69 5.13
C PHE A 207 5.30 -6.03 5.44
N ASN A 208 6.27 -6.02 6.34
CA ASN A 208 7.01 -7.21 6.70
C ASN A 208 6.73 -7.61 8.15
N VAL A 209 6.48 -8.89 8.37
CA VAL A 209 6.28 -9.49 9.69
C VAL A 209 7.49 -10.38 9.99
N ALA A 210 8.09 -10.24 11.18
CA ALA A 210 9.21 -11.08 11.58
C ALA A 210 8.77 -12.55 11.72
N ASP A 211 9.63 -13.49 11.36
CA ASP A 211 9.36 -14.93 11.34
C ASP A 211 8.95 -15.49 12.71
N ASN A 212 9.62 -15.06 13.78
CA ASN A 212 9.29 -15.44 15.16
C ASN A 212 7.89 -14.94 15.57
N GLN A 213 7.49 -13.75 15.12
CA GLN A 213 6.15 -13.23 15.39
C GLN A 213 5.09 -13.97 14.58
N TRP A 214 5.42 -14.29 13.33
CA TRP A 214 4.57 -15.10 12.49
C TRP A 214 4.31 -16.49 13.12
N LEU A 215 5.37 -17.16 13.58
CA LEU A 215 5.26 -18.44 14.26
C LEU A 215 4.42 -18.33 15.54
N ALA A 216 4.61 -17.28 16.35
CA ALA A 216 3.80 -17.06 17.55
C ALA A 216 2.31 -16.90 17.21
N MET A 217 1.96 -16.13 16.18
CA MET A 217 0.58 -15.93 15.73
C MET A 217 -0.07 -17.24 15.23
N THR A 218 0.70 -18.10 14.54
CA THR A 218 0.18 -19.35 13.97
C THR A 218 0.10 -20.50 14.98
N MET A 219 1.05 -20.58 15.92
CA MET A 219 1.08 -21.63 16.93
C MET A 219 0.00 -21.43 18.01
N ASP A 220 -0.28 -20.18 18.37
CA ASP A 220 -1.27 -19.86 19.41
C ASP A 220 -2.71 -20.09 18.93
N THR A 221 -2.99 -19.90 17.64
CA THR A 221 -4.34 -20.04 17.09
C THR A 221 -4.67 -21.42 16.55
N GLN A 222 -3.71 -22.34 16.40
CA GLN A 222 -3.83 -23.65 15.71
C GLN A 222 -4.53 -23.55 14.33
N GLN A 223 -4.62 -22.36 13.77
CA GLN A 223 -5.25 -22.09 12.48
C GLN A 223 -4.18 -21.96 11.39
N LEU A 224 -4.44 -22.59 10.25
CA LEU A 224 -3.58 -22.45 9.08
C LEU A 224 -3.55 -20.97 8.60
N PRO A 225 -2.46 -20.53 7.97
CA PRO A 225 -2.30 -19.14 7.49
C PRO A 225 -3.40 -18.60 6.58
N THR A 226 -4.28 -19.47 6.06
CA THR A 226 -5.42 -19.10 5.23
C THR A 226 -6.54 -18.38 5.99
N ASP A 227 -6.56 -18.46 7.32
CA ASP A 227 -7.58 -17.85 8.17
C ASP A 227 -7.09 -16.57 8.88
N LEU A 228 -6.08 -15.91 8.34
CA LEU A 228 -5.64 -14.60 8.82
C LEU A 228 -6.82 -13.63 8.95
N PRO A 229 -6.79 -12.71 9.93
CA PRO A 229 -7.82 -11.69 10.06
C PRO A 229 -7.93 -10.93 8.74
N LYS A 230 -9.02 -11.16 8.02
CA LYS A 230 -9.23 -10.59 6.70
C LYS A 230 -9.37 -9.07 6.72
N LYS A 231 -9.71 -8.50 7.89
CA LYS A 231 -9.90 -7.06 8.07
C LYS A 231 -8.83 -6.49 8.97
N ILE A 232 -8.10 -5.52 8.44
CA ILE A 232 -7.06 -4.78 9.16
C ILE A 232 -7.26 -3.28 8.93
N MET A 233 -6.57 -2.46 9.70
CA MET A 233 -6.58 -1.01 9.52
C MET A 233 -5.23 -0.54 8.99
N VAL A 234 -5.27 0.28 7.95
CA VAL A 234 -4.10 0.97 7.38
C VAL A 234 -4.21 2.45 7.75
N GLN A 235 -3.22 2.96 8.47
CA GLN A 235 -3.15 4.35 8.91
C GLN A 235 -2.09 5.10 8.10
N LEU A 236 -2.40 6.33 7.71
CA LEU A 236 -1.46 7.19 7.01
C LEU A 236 -0.50 7.86 8.00
N GLY A 237 0.77 7.55 7.85
CA GLY A 237 1.82 8.12 8.71
C GLY A 237 1.79 7.59 10.15
N LYS A 238 2.75 8.05 10.96
CA LYS A 238 2.84 7.69 12.37
C LYS A 238 1.86 8.55 13.18
N GLY A 239 0.75 7.96 13.65
CA GLY A 239 -0.29 8.69 14.39
C GLY A 239 -1.28 9.47 13.53
N GLY A 240 -1.41 9.11 12.25
CA GLY A 240 -2.40 9.70 11.34
C GLY A 240 -3.83 9.47 11.81
N THR A 241 -4.67 10.50 11.70
CA THR A 241 -6.09 10.45 12.07
C THR A 241 -6.95 9.69 11.06
N GLU A 242 -6.45 9.52 9.83
CA GLU A 242 -7.18 8.79 8.79
C GLU A 242 -6.74 7.32 8.76
N SER A 243 -7.72 6.43 8.94
CA SER A 243 -7.55 5.00 8.85
C SER A 243 -8.43 4.42 7.75
N TYR A 244 -7.89 3.49 7.00
CA TYR A 244 -8.57 2.84 5.88
C TYR A 244 -8.76 1.37 6.20
N PRO A 245 -10.00 0.85 6.13
CA PRO A 245 -10.23 -0.58 6.26
C PRO A 245 -9.60 -1.31 5.07
N ALA A 246 -8.76 -2.29 5.36
CA ALA A 246 -8.06 -3.07 4.37
C ALA A 246 -8.28 -4.56 4.58
N THR A 247 -8.05 -5.34 3.54
CA THR A 247 -8.17 -6.80 3.57
C THR A 247 -6.83 -7.41 3.21
N LEU A 248 -6.36 -8.35 4.04
CA LEU A 248 -5.18 -9.14 3.69
C LEU A 248 -5.50 -10.05 2.50
N ASP A 249 -4.70 -9.99 1.46
CA ASP A 249 -4.91 -10.76 0.23
C ASP A 249 -3.69 -11.57 -0.21
N TYR A 250 -2.52 -11.30 0.37
CA TYR A 250 -1.30 -12.02 0.04
C TYR A 250 -0.37 -12.16 1.23
N LEU A 251 0.19 -13.33 1.36
CA LEU A 251 1.27 -13.67 2.28
C LEU A 251 2.36 -14.35 1.48
N SER A 252 3.60 -13.92 1.67
CA SER A 252 4.75 -14.57 1.03
C SER A 252 4.84 -16.05 1.46
N PRO A 253 5.03 -16.97 0.52
CA PRO A 253 5.19 -18.40 0.83
C PRO A 253 6.56 -18.72 1.46
N ASN A 254 7.49 -17.76 1.47
CA ASN A 254 8.84 -17.91 1.98
C ASN A 254 9.23 -16.72 2.87
N VAL A 255 10.12 -17.00 3.82
CA VAL A 255 10.80 -15.99 4.63
C VAL A 255 12.01 -15.47 3.84
N ASP A 256 12.20 -14.16 3.81
CA ASP A 256 13.43 -13.57 3.30
C ASP A 256 14.56 -13.86 4.30
N VAL A 257 15.52 -14.67 3.89
CA VAL A 257 16.63 -15.13 4.75
C VAL A 257 17.58 -14.02 5.18
N ASN A 258 17.62 -12.89 4.45
CA ASN A 258 18.49 -11.76 4.80
C ASN A 258 17.89 -10.91 5.93
N THR A 259 16.57 -10.85 6.01
CA THR A 259 15.85 -10.00 6.97
C THR A 259 15.12 -10.78 8.04
N GLY A 260 14.93 -12.11 7.87
CA GLY A 260 14.12 -12.95 8.76
C GLY A 260 12.65 -12.52 8.79
N THR A 261 12.11 -12.02 7.66
CA THR A 261 10.73 -11.51 7.60
C THR A 261 9.92 -12.12 6.48
N LEU A 262 8.60 -12.19 6.68
CA LEU A 262 7.63 -12.52 5.64
C LEU A 262 6.97 -11.25 5.13
N MET A 263 6.87 -11.12 3.81
CA MET A 263 6.14 -10.03 3.18
C MET A 263 4.64 -10.34 3.17
N VAL A 264 3.86 -9.37 3.65
CA VAL A 264 2.40 -9.42 3.70
C VAL A 264 1.85 -8.25 2.88
N ARG A 265 0.71 -8.47 2.22
CA ARG A 265 0.02 -7.44 1.46
C ARG A 265 -1.43 -7.33 1.91
N ALA A 266 -1.87 -6.10 2.04
CA ALA A 266 -3.27 -5.75 2.21
C ALA A 266 -3.76 -4.92 1.03
N ASN A 267 -5.00 -5.11 0.61
CA ASN A 267 -5.65 -4.28 -0.39
C ASN A 267 -6.74 -3.41 0.24
N PHE A 268 -6.96 -2.24 -0.34
CA PHE A 268 -8.05 -1.32 0.04
C PHE A 268 -8.34 -0.31 -1.07
N ASP A 269 -9.54 0.28 -1.01
CA ASP A 269 -10.00 1.19 -2.05
C ASP A 269 -9.45 2.61 -1.86
N ASN A 270 -9.16 3.28 -2.97
CA ASN A 270 -8.74 4.68 -3.04
C ASN A 270 -9.70 5.52 -3.90
N PRO A 271 -10.98 5.64 -3.52
CA PRO A 271 -12.00 6.25 -4.38
C PRO A 271 -11.75 7.73 -4.68
N LYS A 272 -11.08 8.43 -3.77
CA LYS A 272 -10.73 9.84 -3.94
C LYS A 272 -9.44 10.06 -4.75
N GLY A 273 -8.63 9.01 -5.00
CA GLY A 273 -7.35 9.11 -5.69
C GLY A 273 -6.28 9.94 -4.97
N ILE A 274 -6.45 10.14 -3.65
CA ILE A 274 -5.55 10.95 -2.82
C ILE A 274 -4.26 10.17 -2.51
N LEU A 275 -4.40 8.87 -2.28
CA LEU A 275 -3.28 8.00 -1.94
C LEU A 275 -2.40 7.76 -3.16
N LYS A 276 -1.09 7.84 -2.95
CA LYS A 276 -0.09 7.68 -4.00
C LYS A 276 0.86 6.54 -3.67
N SER A 277 1.36 5.89 -4.72
CA SER A 277 2.43 4.90 -4.56
C SER A 277 3.66 5.51 -3.91
N GLY A 278 4.29 4.79 -2.99
CA GLY A 278 5.45 5.24 -2.23
C GLY A 278 5.12 5.93 -0.90
N LEU A 279 3.85 6.18 -0.58
CA LEU A 279 3.49 6.71 0.74
C LEU A 279 3.78 5.69 1.84
N TYR A 280 4.36 6.17 2.94
CA TYR A 280 4.55 5.40 4.16
C TYR A 280 3.23 5.25 4.91
N VAL A 281 2.99 4.05 5.42
CA VAL A 281 1.79 3.70 6.20
C VAL A 281 2.17 2.88 7.43
N SER A 282 1.32 2.93 8.45
CA SER A 282 1.34 2.01 9.58
C SER A 282 0.16 1.05 9.46
N ILE A 283 0.43 -0.24 9.51
CA ILE A 283 -0.58 -1.28 9.40
C ILE A 283 -0.78 -1.90 10.78
N THR A 284 -1.99 -1.76 11.32
CA THR A 284 -2.38 -2.35 12.59
C THR A 284 -2.96 -3.74 12.33
N LEU A 285 -2.19 -4.76 12.71
CA LEU A 285 -2.53 -6.18 12.54
C LEU A 285 -2.99 -6.77 13.88
N PRO A 286 -4.23 -7.29 13.99
CA PRO A 286 -4.64 -8.07 15.14
C PRO A 286 -3.94 -9.43 15.14
N TYR A 287 -3.41 -9.85 16.30
CA TYR A 287 -2.68 -11.12 16.43
C TYR A 287 -3.22 -12.05 17.54
N GLY A 288 -4.19 -11.59 18.32
CA GLY A 288 -4.77 -12.40 19.38
C GLY A 288 -5.86 -11.67 20.15
N GLU A 289 -6.44 -12.32 21.14
CA GLU A 289 -7.40 -11.75 22.08
C GLU A 289 -6.92 -11.99 23.52
N ALA A 290 -6.91 -10.93 24.34
CA ALA A 290 -6.73 -11.05 25.77
C ALA A 290 -8.11 -11.06 26.45
N LYS A 291 -8.49 -12.22 26.99
CA LYS A 291 -9.74 -12.37 27.75
C LYS A 291 -9.57 -11.81 29.15
N ASN A 292 -10.59 -11.09 29.63
CA ASN A 292 -10.60 -10.46 30.95
C ASN A 292 -9.38 -9.57 31.21
N ALA A 293 -8.96 -8.80 30.20
CA ALA A 293 -7.86 -7.87 30.33
C ALA A 293 -8.20 -6.77 31.35
N VAL A 294 -7.28 -6.48 32.25
CA VAL A 294 -7.40 -5.42 33.27
C VAL A 294 -6.93 -4.12 32.65
N LEU A 295 -7.84 -3.13 32.56
CA LEU A 295 -7.58 -1.84 31.92
C LEU A 295 -7.64 -0.72 32.95
N VAL A 296 -6.69 0.20 32.87
CA VAL A 296 -6.63 1.42 33.70
C VAL A 296 -6.47 2.64 32.81
N LYS A 297 -6.85 3.81 33.30
CA LYS A 297 -6.64 5.06 32.56
C LYS A 297 -5.14 5.32 32.38
N GLU A 298 -4.69 5.60 31.16
CA GLU A 298 -3.28 5.89 30.84
C GLU A 298 -2.73 7.03 31.70
N GLY A 299 -3.54 8.09 31.95
CA GLY A 299 -3.15 9.23 32.77
C GLY A 299 -2.93 8.92 34.26
N SER A 300 -3.33 7.73 34.74
CA SER A 300 -3.12 7.29 36.13
C SER A 300 -1.77 6.62 36.34
N ILE A 301 -1.09 6.25 35.25
CA ILE A 301 0.17 5.51 35.29
C ILE A 301 1.34 6.46 35.44
N GLY A 302 2.05 6.35 36.55
CA GLY A 302 3.31 7.06 36.76
C GLY A 302 4.50 6.32 36.17
N THR A 303 5.61 7.03 36.04
CA THR A 303 6.89 6.45 35.58
C THR A 303 8.00 6.90 36.51
N ASP A 304 8.83 5.99 36.97
CA ASP A 304 10.04 6.26 37.73
C ASP A 304 11.26 5.54 37.14
N GLN A 305 12.34 5.47 37.88
CA GLN A 305 13.59 4.80 37.45
C GLN A 305 13.46 3.27 37.35
N LEU A 306 12.51 2.68 38.07
CA LEU A 306 12.28 1.23 38.12
C LEU A 306 11.22 0.74 37.12
N GLY A 307 10.43 1.68 36.51
CA GLY A 307 9.44 1.34 35.52
C GLY A 307 8.11 2.09 35.65
N LYS A 308 7.02 1.40 35.35
CA LYS A 308 5.66 1.94 35.46
C LYS A 308 5.04 1.57 36.79
N TYR A 309 4.28 2.50 37.37
CA TYR A 309 3.63 2.28 38.66
C TYR A 309 2.22 2.87 38.71
N LEU A 310 1.43 2.38 39.66
CA LEU A 310 0.13 2.91 40.06
C LEU A 310 0.08 3.14 41.58
N TYR A 311 -0.76 4.06 42.00
CA TYR A 311 -1.18 4.16 43.38
C TYR A 311 -2.44 3.33 43.57
N VAL A 312 -2.33 2.24 44.34
CA VAL A 312 -3.41 1.28 44.64
C VAL A 312 -3.91 1.52 46.06
N VAL A 313 -5.23 1.48 46.24
CA VAL A 313 -5.86 1.69 47.55
C VAL A 313 -6.26 0.34 48.12
N ASN A 314 -5.83 0.05 49.35
CA ASN A 314 -6.21 -1.17 50.06
C ASN A 314 -7.58 -1.02 50.78
N ASP A 315 -8.07 -2.15 51.37
CA ASP A 315 -9.35 -2.16 52.10
C ASP A 315 -9.38 -1.25 53.31
N SER A 316 -8.24 -0.79 53.80
CA SER A 316 -8.08 0.19 54.92
C SER A 316 -8.04 1.63 54.44
N ASN A 317 -8.34 1.94 53.15
CA ASN A 317 -8.22 3.22 52.52
C ASN A 317 -6.81 3.83 52.54
N ILE A 318 -5.77 3.00 52.59
CA ILE A 318 -4.38 3.45 52.53
C ILE A 318 -3.88 3.29 51.09
N VAL A 319 -3.25 4.34 50.58
CA VAL A 319 -2.65 4.37 49.24
C VAL A 319 -1.26 3.72 49.30
N HIS A 320 -1.05 2.77 48.45
CA HIS A 320 0.23 2.08 48.28
C HIS A 320 0.77 2.33 46.87
N TYR A 321 2.03 2.69 46.82
CA TYR A 321 2.81 2.73 45.57
C TYR A 321 3.12 1.29 45.13
N ARG A 322 2.78 0.95 43.86
CA ARG A 322 2.99 -0.40 43.34
C ARG A 322 3.46 -0.37 41.90
N HIS A 323 4.55 -1.06 41.60
CA HIS A 323 5.00 -1.32 40.23
C HIS A 323 4.02 -2.22 39.48
N ILE A 324 3.81 -1.91 38.20
CA ILE A 324 2.93 -2.64 37.32
C ILE A 324 3.64 -2.98 36.01
N GLU A 325 3.23 -4.10 35.43
CA GLU A 325 3.59 -4.43 34.05
C GLU A 325 2.47 -3.98 33.13
N ILE A 326 2.82 -3.19 32.10
CA ILE A 326 1.86 -2.65 31.17
C ILE A 326 1.88 -3.37 29.83
N GLY A 327 0.69 -3.51 29.23
CA GLY A 327 0.49 -4.02 27.88
C GLY A 327 0.17 -2.91 26.87
N GLN A 328 -0.69 -3.22 25.91
CA GLN A 328 -1.07 -2.27 24.85
C GLN A 328 -1.98 -1.15 25.37
N LEU A 329 -1.99 -0.03 24.63
CA LEU A 329 -2.94 1.06 24.78
C LEU A 329 -4.22 0.69 24.00
N VAL A 330 -5.38 0.82 24.66
CA VAL A 330 -6.70 0.54 24.10
C VAL A 330 -7.45 1.85 23.96
N ASP A 331 -8.04 2.10 22.79
CA ASP A 331 -8.83 3.29 22.45
C ASP A 331 -8.15 4.63 22.78
N GLY A 332 -6.83 4.65 22.83
CA GLY A 332 -6.03 5.85 23.10
C GLY A 332 -6.08 6.37 24.53
N THR A 333 -6.88 5.77 25.41
CA THR A 333 -7.17 6.28 26.78
C THR A 333 -6.95 5.25 27.88
N LEU A 334 -7.09 3.97 27.57
CA LEU A 334 -6.97 2.86 28.51
C LEU A 334 -5.70 2.06 28.25
N ARG A 335 -4.98 1.71 29.30
CA ARG A 335 -3.78 0.88 29.24
C ARG A 335 -4.04 -0.47 29.85
N GLN A 336 -3.69 -1.54 29.15
CA GLN A 336 -3.71 -2.88 29.69
C GLN A 336 -2.65 -3.03 30.79
N VAL A 337 -3.01 -3.65 31.91
CA VAL A 337 -2.11 -4.07 32.98
C VAL A 337 -1.97 -5.59 32.90
N LEU A 338 -0.73 -6.05 32.70
CA LEU A 338 -0.39 -7.48 32.61
C LEU A 338 -0.12 -8.09 33.97
N GLY A 339 0.38 -7.29 34.93
CA GLY A 339 0.71 -7.72 36.27
C GLY A 339 0.77 -6.56 37.26
N GLY A 340 0.59 -6.84 38.54
CA GLY A 340 0.70 -5.86 39.63
C GLY A 340 -0.62 -5.22 40.09
N LEU A 341 -1.75 -5.49 39.43
CA LEU A 341 -3.07 -4.98 39.86
C LEU A 341 -4.14 -6.06 39.71
N SER A 342 -4.94 -6.24 40.74
CA SER A 342 -6.07 -7.16 40.74
C SER A 342 -7.37 -6.49 40.25
N PRO A 343 -8.29 -7.21 39.59
CA PRO A 343 -9.55 -6.65 39.12
C PRO A 343 -10.46 -6.05 40.21
N GLN A 344 -10.29 -6.49 41.46
CA GLN A 344 -11.11 -6.03 42.60
C GLN A 344 -10.52 -4.83 43.32
N GLU A 345 -9.23 -4.54 43.15
CA GLU A 345 -8.55 -3.43 43.77
C GLU A 345 -8.95 -2.09 43.18
N GLN A 346 -8.78 -1.03 43.94
CA GLN A 346 -9.04 0.32 43.50
C GLN A 346 -7.70 1.05 43.24
N TYR A 347 -7.67 1.91 42.25
CA TYR A 347 -6.50 2.71 41.93
C TYR A 347 -6.86 4.21 41.82
N VAL A 348 -5.89 5.09 42.07
CA VAL A 348 -6.03 6.54 42.00
C VAL A 348 -6.07 6.98 40.54
N THR A 349 -7.10 7.72 40.15
CA THR A 349 -7.32 8.13 38.74
C THR A 349 -6.62 9.43 38.37
N GLU A 350 -6.35 10.32 39.33
CA GLU A 350 -5.72 11.61 39.09
C GLU A 350 -4.49 11.74 39.99
N LEU A 351 -3.30 11.77 39.35
CA LEU A 351 -2.04 12.07 40.01
C LEU A 351 -1.89 13.59 40.11
N SER A 352 -2.57 14.24 41.09
CA SER A 352 -2.27 15.61 41.42
C SER A 352 -0.92 15.66 42.16
N LEU A 353 0.13 16.08 41.43
CA LEU A 353 1.52 16.16 41.94
C LEU A 353 1.75 17.08 43.12
N ILE A 354 0.70 17.73 43.63
CA ILE A 354 0.84 18.83 44.64
C ILE A 354 0.87 18.30 46.09
N HIS A 355 0.53 17.01 46.38
CA HIS A 355 0.33 16.57 47.75
C HIS A 355 0.93 15.18 48.11
N ILE A 356 1.85 14.65 47.34
CA ILE A 356 2.60 13.47 47.77
C ILE A 356 3.90 13.92 48.39
N SER A 357 3.81 14.42 49.63
CA SER A 357 5.00 14.50 50.51
C SER A 357 5.38 13.06 50.87
N GLU A 358 6.68 12.74 50.72
CA GLU A 358 7.26 11.45 51.16
C GLU A 358 6.77 11.11 52.57
N PRO A 359 6.48 9.83 52.86
CA PRO A 359 6.22 9.43 54.24
C PRO A 359 7.48 9.66 55.03
N THR A 360 7.46 10.69 55.86
CA THR A 360 8.47 10.86 56.89
C THR A 360 8.50 9.60 57.75
N ARG A 361 9.70 9.03 57.89
CA ARG A 361 10.02 7.87 58.76
C ARG A 361 9.50 8.07 60.18
#